data_32d0f2aeaba3d7e43d7840e30c3d15b4
#
_entry.id   32d0f2aeaba3d7e43d7840e30c3d15b4
#
_cell.length_a   1.000
_cell.length_b   1.000
_cell.length_c   1.000
_cell.angle_alpha   90.00
_cell.angle_beta   90.00
_cell.angle_gamma   90.00
#
_symmetry.space_group_name_H-M   'P 1'
#
loop_
_entity.id
_entity.type
_entity.pdbx_description
1 polymer ?
#
loop_
_entity_poly.entity_id
_entity_poly.type
_entity_poly.pdbx_seq_one_letter_code
_entity_poly.pdbx_strand_id
1 'polypeptide(L)'
;MRIPSSGPADTVPPYSAEELSATARGVAVFSAIEKGVSATSVTTEEPLAGAILRTLLYFDLFDYPLRLEEIVRYLGIRLSRRVALGDALATLERTGLIAESNGYRFLTERSATIVTARLRREEQGRRMWRRARRIASLLRHIPFVRAIFISGSLSHGLAEKGSDIDYFIVTEPGRLWLVRTLLVFIRRTLLLNRRTYLCLNYFVTTDRLAIEERQIYAACETASVRPLYNEAIHADFVRSNEWIVDFYPNFTAATKRTGYAPIEKGRSIVQRLGESLVPRRLAGGCMPRGCGSRRFWPPWWPRPPSTLWC
;
A
#
# COMPACT_ATOMS: atom_id res chain seq x y z
N MET A 1 -43.58 7.35 34.48
CA MET A 1 -42.39 6.76 33.88
C MET A 1 -41.75 7.79 32.94
N ARG A 2 -40.71 8.49 33.41
CA ARG A 2 -40.08 9.61 32.69
C ARG A 2 -38.92 9.12 31.87
N ILE A 3 -38.88 9.46 30.58
CA ILE A 3 -37.79 9.18 29.67
C ILE A 3 -36.66 10.16 29.95
N PRO A 4 -35.39 9.75 30.16
CA PRO A 4 -34.30 10.69 30.36
C PRO A 4 -33.89 11.31 29.02
N SER A 5 -33.65 12.63 29.09
CA SER A 5 -33.21 13.50 28.02
C SER A 5 -31.82 13.11 27.49
N SER A 6 -31.66 13.18 26.18
CA SER A 6 -30.42 13.05 25.42
C SER A 6 -29.36 14.03 25.96
N GLY A 7 -28.19 13.49 26.29
CA GLY A 7 -26.97 14.26 26.58
C GLY A 7 -26.41 14.91 25.30
N PRO A 8 -25.50 15.89 25.43
CA PRO A 8 -24.99 16.65 24.30
C PRO A 8 -24.15 15.75 23.40
N ALA A 9 -24.34 15.93 22.08
CA ALA A 9 -23.55 15.30 21.05
C ALA A 9 -22.06 15.64 21.25
N ASP A 10 -21.22 14.61 21.29
CA ASP A 10 -19.77 14.75 21.25
C ASP A 10 -19.39 15.48 19.96
N THR A 11 -19.10 16.76 20.10
CA THR A 11 -18.52 17.57 19.02
C THR A 11 -17.08 17.12 18.82
N VAL A 12 -16.82 16.46 17.70
CA VAL A 12 -15.47 16.23 17.18
C VAL A 12 -14.75 17.59 17.17
N PRO A 13 -13.54 17.73 17.75
CA PRO A 13 -12.82 18.99 17.74
C PRO A 13 -12.58 19.43 16.30
N PRO A 14 -12.70 20.73 15.98
CA PRO A 14 -12.47 21.23 14.65
C PRO A 14 -11.00 21.00 14.28
N TYR A 15 -10.78 20.47 13.08
CA TYR A 15 -9.44 20.34 12.49
C TYR A 15 -8.70 21.67 12.57
N SER A 16 -7.39 21.64 12.84
CA SER A 16 -6.57 22.84 12.83
C SER A 16 -6.58 23.51 11.45
N ALA A 17 -6.37 24.83 11.41
CA ALA A 17 -6.31 25.55 10.13
C ALA A 17 -5.23 25.01 9.18
N GLU A 18 -4.16 24.40 9.72
CA GLU A 18 -3.11 23.71 8.97
C GLU A 18 -3.61 22.39 8.37
N GLU A 19 -4.36 21.59 9.12
CA GLU A 19 -4.96 20.35 8.63
C GLU A 19 -6.01 20.60 7.55
N LEU A 20 -6.85 21.62 7.70
CA LEU A 20 -7.80 22.06 6.67
C LEU A 20 -7.09 22.58 5.41
N SER A 21 -5.99 23.31 5.56
CA SER A 21 -5.17 23.80 4.45
C SER A 21 -4.45 22.65 3.73
N ALA A 22 -3.95 21.65 4.44
CA ALA A 22 -3.36 20.46 3.85
C ALA A 22 -4.39 19.62 3.10
N THR A 23 -5.59 19.45 3.68
CA THR A 23 -6.71 18.71 3.06
C THR A 23 -7.25 19.42 1.83
N ALA A 24 -7.40 20.75 1.87
CA ALA A 24 -7.87 21.55 0.73
C ALA A 24 -6.85 21.54 -0.43
N ARG A 25 -5.56 21.61 -0.12
CA ARG A 25 -4.47 21.48 -1.11
C ARG A 25 -4.46 20.06 -1.71
N GLY A 26 -4.61 19.03 -0.88
CA GLY A 26 -4.70 17.64 -1.32
C GLY A 26 -5.85 17.42 -2.30
N VAL A 27 -7.03 17.94 -2.00
CA VAL A 27 -8.22 17.83 -2.86
C VAL A 27 -8.02 18.58 -4.17
N ALA A 28 -7.43 19.79 -4.16
CA ALA A 28 -7.17 20.56 -5.36
C ALA A 28 -6.13 19.89 -6.27
N VAL A 29 -5.05 19.36 -5.70
CA VAL A 29 -4.02 18.60 -6.43
C VAL A 29 -4.59 17.29 -6.96
N PHE A 30 -5.39 16.57 -6.18
CA PHE A 30 -6.04 15.32 -6.61
C PHE A 30 -7.02 15.58 -7.78
N SER A 31 -7.81 16.64 -7.70
CA SER A 31 -8.72 17.05 -8.80
C SER A 31 -7.95 17.48 -10.05
N ALA A 32 -6.79 18.11 -9.90
CA ALA A 32 -5.93 18.48 -11.05
C ALA A 32 -5.26 17.25 -11.67
N ILE A 33 -4.86 16.27 -10.84
CA ILE A 33 -4.31 14.99 -11.29
C ILE A 33 -5.39 14.15 -12.00
N GLU A 34 -6.61 14.05 -11.44
CA GLU A 34 -7.72 13.30 -12.06
C GLU A 34 -8.17 13.91 -13.39
N LYS A 35 -8.22 15.24 -13.49
CA LYS A 35 -8.56 15.93 -14.73
C LYS A 35 -7.48 15.79 -15.81
N GLY A 36 -6.22 15.52 -15.42
CA GLY A 36 -5.10 15.26 -16.34
C GLY A 36 -4.98 13.80 -16.77
N VAL A 37 -5.66 12.87 -16.10
CA VAL A 37 -5.60 11.40 -16.33
C VAL A 37 -6.94 10.89 -16.90
N SER A 38 -7.54 11.61 -17.83
CA SER A 38 -8.56 11.00 -18.69
C SER A 38 -7.87 10.08 -19.67
N ALA A 39 -8.15 8.79 -19.58
CA ALA A 39 -7.58 7.72 -20.42
C ALA A 39 -8.14 7.78 -21.86
N THR A 40 -7.91 8.89 -22.55
CA THR A 40 -8.18 9.00 -23.97
C THR A 40 -7.01 9.72 -24.63
N SER A 41 -6.24 8.97 -25.42
CA SER A 41 -5.30 9.42 -26.45
C SER A 41 -4.43 10.64 -26.08
N VAL A 42 -3.37 10.42 -25.30
CA VAL A 42 -2.31 11.43 -25.13
C VAL A 42 -1.35 11.31 -26.33
N THR A 43 -1.69 12.01 -27.39
CA THR A 43 -0.75 12.40 -28.44
C THR A 43 -0.37 13.86 -28.22
N THR A 44 0.30 14.15 -27.13
CA THR A 44 1.09 15.37 -26.94
C THR A 44 2.17 15.02 -25.94
N GLU A 45 3.44 15.10 -26.34
CA GLU A 45 4.60 14.88 -25.49
C GLU A 45 4.53 15.85 -24.32
N GLU A 46 4.03 15.37 -23.19
CA GLU A 46 4.09 16.14 -21.98
C GLU A 46 5.57 16.37 -21.63
N PRO A 47 5.99 17.61 -21.36
CA PRO A 47 7.35 17.90 -20.98
C PRO A 47 7.73 17.06 -19.75
N LEU A 48 8.85 16.34 -19.82
CA LEU A 48 9.35 15.47 -18.75
C LEU A 48 9.36 16.19 -17.38
N ALA A 49 9.65 17.49 -17.38
CA ALA A 49 9.60 18.33 -16.19
C ALA A 49 8.20 18.37 -15.54
N GLY A 50 7.14 18.46 -16.34
CA GLY A 50 5.75 18.42 -15.83
C GLY A 50 5.40 17.07 -15.19
N ALA A 51 5.82 15.98 -15.82
CA ALA A 51 5.60 14.62 -15.27
C ALA A 51 6.37 14.41 -13.94
N ILE A 52 7.60 14.94 -13.83
CA ILE A 52 8.38 14.90 -12.58
C ILE A 52 7.65 15.70 -11.49
N LEU A 53 7.21 16.90 -11.78
CA LEU A 53 6.50 17.75 -10.81
C LEU A 53 5.22 17.08 -10.32
N ARG A 54 4.40 16.48 -11.20
CA ARG A 54 3.21 15.72 -10.79
C ARG A 54 3.56 14.56 -9.88
N THR A 55 4.62 13.83 -10.18
CA THR A 55 5.08 12.74 -9.33
C THR A 55 5.48 13.26 -7.94
N LEU A 56 6.25 14.34 -7.86
CA LEU A 56 6.64 14.93 -6.58
C LEU A 56 5.44 15.48 -5.82
N LEU A 57 4.50 16.17 -6.48
CA LEU A 57 3.26 16.68 -5.88
C LEU A 57 2.41 15.55 -5.29
N TYR A 58 2.26 14.44 -6.00
CA TYR A 58 1.53 13.28 -5.50
C TYR A 58 2.14 12.73 -4.20
N PHE A 59 3.45 12.56 -4.15
CA PHE A 59 4.13 12.02 -2.98
C PHE A 59 4.29 13.06 -1.84
N ASP A 60 4.23 14.36 -2.16
CA ASP A 60 4.21 15.43 -1.18
C ASP A 60 2.99 15.39 -0.26
N LEU A 61 1.84 14.85 -0.75
CA LEU A 61 0.65 14.62 0.07
C LEU A 61 0.90 13.68 1.26
N PHE A 62 1.95 12.86 1.18
CA PHE A 62 2.32 11.85 2.19
C PHE A 62 3.62 12.22 2.91
N ASP A 63 4.08 13.46 2.80
CA ASP A 63 5.39 13.89 3.33
C ASP A 63 6.52 12.93 2.90
N TYR A 64 6.54 12.60 1.61
CA TYR A 64 7.40 11.56 1.05
C TYR A 64 8.36 12.13 0.00
N PRO A 65 9.53 12.70 0.40
CA PRO A 65 10.54 13.12 -0.54
C PRO A 65 11.09 11.90 -1.28
N LEU A 66 11.32 12.02 -2.59
CA LEU A 66 11.64 10.92 -3.48
C LEU A 66 13.13 10.84 -3.81
N ARG A 67 13.65 9.61 -3.86
CA ARG A 67 14.94 9.31 -4.49
C ARG A 67 14.79 9.23 -6.00
N LEU A 68 15.91 9.33 -6.72
CA LEU A 68 15.89 9.27 -8.19
C LEU A 68 15.21 8.01 -8.73
N GLU A 69 15.50 6.85 -8.14
CA GLU A 69 14.91 5.57 -8.55
C GLU A 69 13.39 5.52 -8.29
N GLU A 70 12.93 6.21 -7.24
CA GLU A 70 11.52 6.32 -6.93
C GLU A 70 10.81 7.24 -7.90
N ILE A 71 11.43 8.37 -8.29
CA ILE A 71 10.92 9.24 -9.34
C ILE A 71 10.76 8.46 -10.64
N VAL A 72 11.80 7.74 -11.09
CA VAL A 72 11.73 6.91 -12.31
C VAL A 72 10.58 5.89 -12.22
N ARG A 73 10.46 5.21 -11.08
CA ARG A 73 9.47 4.14 -10.87
C ARG A 73 8.03 4.64 -10.99
N TYR A 74 7.75 5.82 -10.41
CA TYR A 74 6.41 6.40 -10.33
C TYR A 74 6.17 7.51 -11.35
N LEU A 75 7.07 7.68 -12.32
CA LEU A 75 6.89 8.63 -13.40
C LEU A 75 5.73 8.18 -14.31
N GLY A 76 4.75 9.06 -14.52
CA GLY A 76 3.55 8.77 -15.32
C GLY A 76 3.77 8.70 -16.83
N ILE A 77 5.00 8.93 -17.29
CA ILE A 77 5.39 8.81 -18.70
C ILE A 77 6.56 7.85 -18.85
N ARG A 78 6.69 7.23 -20.02
CA ARG A 78 7.83 6.35 -20.33
C ARG A 78 9.11 7.19 -20.47
N LEU A 79 10.12 6.81 -19.71
CA LEU A 79 11.43 7.45 -19.76
C LEU A 79 12.25 6.88 -20.91
N SER A 80 12.53 7.69 -21.92
CA SER A 80 13.31 7.29 -23.10
C SER A 80 14.81 7.26 -22.84
N ARG A 81 15.34 8.27 -22.10
CA ARG A 81 16.77 8.39 -21.77
C ARG A 81 16.97 8.89 -20.35
N ARG A 82 17.87 8.26 -19.60
CA ARG A 82 18.21 8.68 -18.23
C ARG A 82 18.89 10.06 -18.18
N VAL A 83 19.63 10.43 -19.23
CA VAL A 83 20.29 11.76 -19.32
C VAL A 83 19.23 12.86 -19.33
N ALA A 84 18.17 12.72 -20.12
CA ALA A 84 17.07 13.69 -20.15
C ALA A 84 16.41 13.91 -18.77
N LEU A 85 16.35 12.86 -17.94
CA LEU A 85 15.85 12.98 -16.56
C LEU A 85 16.76 13.87 -15.70
N GLY A 86 18.08 13.71 -15.82
CA GLY A 86 19.07 14.53 -15.12
C GLY A 86 18.95 16.01 -15.52
N ASP A 87 18.85 16.30 -16.81
CA ASP A 87 18.71 17.66 -17.33
C ASP A 87 17.39 18.30 -16.89
N ALA A 88 16.29 17.56 -16.90
CA ALA A 88 14.99 18.03 -16.44
C ALA A 88 15.01 18.34 -14.93
N LEU A 89 15.60 17.47 -14.11
CA LEU A 89 15.76 17.69 -12.67
C LEU A 89 16.64 18.92 -12.39
N ALA A 90 17.78 19.04 -13.05
CA ALA A 90 18.66 20.20 -12.91
C ALA A 90 17.96 21.51 -13.31
N THR A 91 17.09 21.47 -14.32
CA THR A 91 16.28 22.62 -14.72
C THR A 91 15.26 22.98 -13.64
N LEU A 92 14.54 22.00 -13.09
CA LEU A 92 13.57 22.24 -12.02
C LEU A 92 14.24 22.74 -10.72
N GLU A 93 15.44 22.26 -10.39
CA GLU A 93 16.24 22.75 -9.26
C GLU A 93 16.68 24.21 -9.49
N ARG A 94 17.19 24.53 -10.67
CA ARG A 94 17.64 25.89 -11.05
C ARG A 94 16.48 26.90 -11.08
N THR A 95 15.28 26.47 -11.49
CA THR A 95 14.09 27.35 -11.48
C THR A 95 13.44 27.46 -10.09
N GLY A 96 14.00 26.80 -9.09
CA GLY A 96 13.52 26.88 -7.71
C GLY A 96 12.18 26.18 -7.46
N LEU A 97 11.75 25.26 -8.34
CA LEU A 97 10.50 24.50 -8.15
C LEU A 97 10.69 23.28 -7.25
N ILE A 98 11.88 22.67 -7.31
CA ILE A 98 12.25 21.55 -6.47
C ILE A 98 13.58 21.82 -5.77
N ALA A 99 13.80 21.14 -4.65
CA ALA A 99 15.06 21.14 -3.91
C ALA A 99 15.58 19.70 -3.75
N GLU A 100 16.90 19.59 -3.59
CA GLU A 100 17.57 18.32 -3.32
C GLU A 100 18.28 18.39 -1.97
N SER A 101 18.19 17.32 -1.19
CA SER A 101 18.96 17.13 0.03
C SER A 101 19.22 15.65 0.27
N ASN A 102 20.47 15.26 0.48
CA ASN A 102 20.88 13.88 0.76
C ASN A 102 20.39 12.84 -0.28
N GLY A 103 20.29 13.21 -1.55
CA GLY A 103 19.79 12.36 -2.64
C GLY A 103 18.27 12.27 -2.73
N TYR A 104 17.55 13.03 -1.91
CA TYR A 104 16.09 13.13 -1.96
C TYR A 104 15.66 14.44 -2.61
N ARG A 105 14.65 14.38 -3.45
CA ARG A 105 14.02 15.52 -4.10
C ARG A 105 12.63 15.77 -3.56
N PHE A 106 12.29 17.03 -3.38
CA PHE A 106 11.03 17.50 -2.82
C PHE A 106 10.70 18.91 -3.34
N LEU A 107 9.47 19.36 -3.13
CA LEU A 107 9.05 20.70 -3.54
C LEU A 107 9.76 21.78 -2.68
N THR A 108 10.22 22.86 -3.28
CA THR A 108 10.97 23.92 -2.59
C THR A 108 10.19 24.60 -1.46
N GLU A 109 8.85 24.57 -1.50
CA GLU A 109 7.98 25.07 -0.42
C GLU A 109 8.12 24.28 0.88
N ARG A 110 8.68 23.07 0.83
CA ARG A 110 8.92 22.24 2.01
C ARG A 110 10.27 22.50 2.64
N SER A 111 10.31 22.44 3.95
CA SER A 111 11.57 22.47 4.69
C SER A 111 12.41 21.21 4.44
N ALA A 112 13.73 21.33 4.38
CA ALA A 112 14.65 20.17 4.29
C ALA A 112 14.50 19.20 5.48
N THR A 113 13.81 19.59 6.54
CA THR A 113 13.46 18.68 7.67
C THR A 113 12.62 17.49 7.25
N ILE A 114 11.89 17.56 6.11
CA ILE A 114 11.14 16.44 5.56
C ILE A 114 12.06 15.25 5.23
N VAL A 115 13.30 15.50 4.79
CA VAL A 115 14.31 14.46 4.53
C VAL A 115 14.75 13.80 5.83
N THR A 116 14.97 14.59 6.88
CA THR A 116 15.32 14.04 8.21
C THR A 116 14.19 13.18 8.76
N ALA A 117 12.94 13.61 8.60
CA ALA A 117 11.76 12.82 8.98
C ALA A 117 11.69 11.51 8.18
N ARG A 118 11.94 11.57 6.85
CA ARG A 118 12.01 10.39 5.99
C ARG A 118 13.06 9.39 6.47
N LEU A 119 14.27 9.84 6.78
CA LEU A 119 15.35 8.98 7.26
C LEU A 119 15.01 8.29 8.58
N ARG A 120 14.37 9.01 9.50
CA ARG A 120 13.86 8.41 10.77
C ARG A 120 12.80 7.35 10.50
N ARG A 121 11.86 7.60 9.60
CA ARG A 121 10.83 6.63 9.20
C ARG A 121 11.44 5.39 8.52
N GLU A 122 12.49 5.55 7.72
CA GLU A 122 13.22 4.43 7.10
C GLU A 122 13.93 3.56 8.14
N GLU A 123 14.57 4.16 9.14
CA GLU A 123 15.22 3.40 10.22
C GLU A 123 14.20 2.61 11.02
N GLN A 124 13.07 3.23 11.36
CA GLN A 124 11.96 2.55 12.03
C GLN A 124 11.37 1.45 11.14
N GLY A 125 11.23 1.71 9.83
CA GLY A 125 10.81 0.73 8.83
C GLY A 125 11.69 -0.50 8.80
N ARG A 126 13.01 -0.34 8.83
CA ARG A 126 13.97 -1.48 8.91
C ARG A 126 13.74 -2.33 10.16
N ARG A 127 13.47 -1.71 11.31
CA ARG A 127 13.16 -2.44 12.56
C ARG A 127 11.84 -3.18 12.46
N MET A 128 10.83 -2.51 11.93
CA MET A 128 9.49 -3.09 11.76
C MET A 128 9.48 -4.21 10.72
N TRP A 129 10.25 -4.10 9.64
CA TRP A 129 10.42 -5.15 8.64
C TRP A 129 10.94 -6.45 9.24
N ARG A 130 11.93 -6.38 10.15
CA ARG A 130 12.42 -7.57 10.87
C ARG A 130 11.32 -8.23 11.71
N ARG A 131 10.45 -7.44 12.35
CA ARG A 131 9.29 -7.96 13.10
C ARG A 131 8.27 -8.59 12.16
N ALA A 132 7.92 -7.91 11.08
CA ALA A 132 6.98 -8.40 10.08
C ALA A 132 7.42 -9.77 9.54
N ARG A 133 8.71 -9.93 9.24
CA ARG A 133 9.27 -11.19 8.77
C ARG A 133 9.18 -12.31 9.81
N ARG A 134 9.43 -12.04 11.09
CA ARG A 134 9.27 -13.04 12.17
C ARG A 134 7.82 -13.49 12.30
N ILE A 135 6.88 -12.55 12.25
CA ILE A 135 5.45 -12.87 12.30
C ILE A 135 5.05 -13.67 11.06
N ALA A 136 5.46 -13.27 9.86
CA ALA A 136 5.19 -14.00 8.63
C ALA A 136 5.75 -15.43 8.67
N SER A 137 6.91 -15.65 9.32
CA SER A 137 7.48 -17.00 9.50
C SER A 137 6.61 -17.92 10.38
N LEU A 138 5.77 -17.34 11.22
CA LEU A 138 4.76 -18.09 11.99
C LEU A 138 3.47 -18.24 11.18
N LEU A 139 2.98 -17.17 10.57
CA LEU A 139 1.73 -17.15 9.82
C LEU A 139 1.74 -18.10 8.61
N ARG A 140 2.90 -18.34 8.00
CA ARG A 140 3.04 -19.29 6.88
C ARG A 140 2.67 -20.73 7.23
N HIS A 141 2.62 -21.07 8.52
CA HIS A 141 2.24 -22.41 9.01
C HIS A 141 0.72 -22.59 9.12
N ILE A 142 -0.04 -21.49 9.01
CA ILE A 142 -1.50 -21.53 9.08
C ILE A 142 -2.04 -22.27 7.84
N PRO A 143 -2.95 -23.23 8.01
CA PRO A 143 -3.57 -23.96 6.90
C PRO A 143 -4.14 -23.01 5.85
N PHE A 144 -3.97 -23.37 4.58
CA PHE A 144 -4.50 -22.64 3.42
C PHE A 144 -3.88 -21.24 3.15
N VAL A 145 -2.92 -20.75 3.93
CA VAL A 145 -2.12 -19.59 3.58
C VAL A 145 -1.13 -19.98 2.48
N ARG A 146 -1.15 -19.28 1.37
CA ARG A 146 -0.32 -19.59 0.18
C ARG A 146 0.81 -18.58 -0.02
N ALA A 147 0.57 -17.31 0.30
CA ALA A 147 1.61 -16.29 0.33
C ALA A 147 1.26 -15.19 1.34
N ILE A 148 2.28 -14.43 1.73
CA ILE A 148 2.17 -13.30 2.65
C ILE A 148 2.99 -12.17 2.07
N PHE A 149 2.35 -11.01 1.87
CA PHE A 149 2.99 -9.80 1.40
C PHE A 149 2.81 -8.68 2.44
N ILE A 150 3.54 -7.60 2.28
CA ILE A 150 3.38 -6.33 3.00
C ILE A 150 2.81 -5.29 2.04
N SER A 151 1.84 -4.52 2.52
CA SER A 151 1.27 -3.34 1.88
C SER A 151 1.46 -2.10 2.78
N GLY A 152 0.87 -0.97 2.38
CA GLY A 152 0.92 0.27 3.13
C GLY A 152 2.32 0.86 3.29
N SER A 153 2.50 1.73 4.28
CA SER A 153 3.75 2.49 4.48
C SER A 153 5.00 1.62 4.60
N LEU A 154 4.87 0.46 5.24
CA LEU A 154 6.00 -0.46 5.41
C LEU A 154 6.46 -1.07 4.07
N SER A 155 5.58 -1.21 3.08
CA SER A 155 5.95 -1.65 1.73
C SER A 155 6.88 -0.65 1.03
N HIS A 156 6.74 0.63 1.33
CA HIS A 156 7.67 1.69 0.93
C HIS A 156 8.94 1.76 1.79
N GLY A 157 9.07 0.89 2.79
CA GLY A 157 10.19 0.85 3.72
C GLY A 157 10.09 1.84 4.87
N LEU A 158 8.92 2.45 5.08
CA LEU A 158 8.68 3.46 6.10
C LEU A 158 7.82 2.91 7.24
N ALA A 159 8.08 3.43 8.43
CA ALA A 159 7.19 3.25 9.57
C ALA A 159 7.37 4.39 10.56
N GLU A 160 6.34 4.68 11.30
CA GLU A 160 6.37 5.55 12.46
C GLU A 160 6.31 4.74 13.75
N LYS A 161 6.56 5.40 14.87
CA LYS A 161 6.43 4.75 16.17
C LYS A 161 4.96 4.44 16.43
N GLY A 162 4.63 3.16 16.51
CA GLY A 162 3.24 2.71 16.72
C GLY A 162 2.47 2.38 15.45
N SER A 163 3.05 2.57 14.26
CA SER A 163 2.41 2.15 12.99
C SER A 163 2.04 0.67 12.99
N ASP A 164 0.98 0.35 12.29
CA ASP A 164 0.54 -1.01 12.06
C ASP A 164 1.42 -1.72 11.00
N ILE A 165 1.48 -3.05 11.07
CA ILE A 165 2.08 -3.87 10.01
C ILE A 165 0.94 -4.42 9.16
N ASP A 166 0.81 -3.91 7.94
CA ASP A 166 -0.27 -4.24 7.02
C ASP A 166 0.07 -5.49 6.20
N TYR A 167 -0.54 -6.60 6.57
CA TYR A 167 -0.38 -7.86 5.86
C TYR A 167 -1.41 -8.01 4.75
N PHE A 168 -0.92 -8.37 3.59
CA PHE A 168 -1.67 -8.82 2.44
C PHE A 168 -1.55 -10.34 2.35
N ILE A 169 -2.64 -11.05 2.57
CA ILE A 169 -2.65 -12.52 2.70
C ILE A 169 -3.24 -13.16 1.45
N VAL A 170 -2.51 -14.08 0.84
CA VAL A 170 -2.98 -14.90 -0.27
C VAL A 170 -3.35 -16.29 0.25
N THR A 171 -4.56 -16.72 -0.05
CA THR A 171 -5.12 -17.98 0.44
C THR A 171 -5.44 -18.94 -0.70
N GLU A 172 -5.70 -20.18 -0.36
CA GLU A 172 -6.29 -21.15 -1.28
C GLU A 172 -7.73 -20.75 -1.65
N PRO A 173 -8.19 -21.01 -2.89
CA PRO A 173 -9.57 -20.79 -3.31
C PRO A 173 -10.59 -21.44 -2.38
N GLY A 174 -11.65 -20.73 -2.05
CA GLY A 174 -12.70 -21.18 -1.14
C GLY A 174 -12.32 -21.22 0.35
N ARG A 175 -11.09 -20.83 0.72
CA ARG A 175 -10.60 -20.88 2.12
C ARG A 175 -10.35 -19.51 2.76
N LEU A 176 -10.59 -18.43 2.03
CA LEU A 176 -10.30 -17.06 2.46
C LEU A 176 -10.95 -16.74 3.82
N TRP A 177 -12.23 -17.02 3.97
CA TRP A 177 -12.97 -16.70 5.19
C TRP A 177 -12.52 -17.54 6.38
N LEU A 178 -12.19 -18.81 6.16
CA LEU A 178 -11.64 -19.67 7.22
C LEU A 178 -10.31 -19.11 7.72
N VAL A 179 -9.39 -18.80 6.81
CA VAL A 179 -8.08 -18.22 7.16
C VAL A 179 -8.26 -16.88 7.86
N ARG A 180 -9.11 -16.00 7.34
CA ARG A 180 -9.38 -14.69 7.94
C ARG A 180 -9.91 -14.83 9.37
N THR A 181 -10.90 -15.70 9.60
CA THR A 181 -11.47 -15.95 10.92
C THR A 181 -10.41 -16.47 11.90
N LEU A 182 -9.58 -17.43 11.46
CA LEU A 182 -8.50 -17.98 12.28
C LEU A 182 -7.47 -16.90 12.64
N LEU A 183 -7.06 -16.07 11.68
CA LEU A 183 -6.11 -14.98 11.92
C LEU A 183 -6.68 -13.90 12.85
N VAL A 184 -7.95 -13.55 12.70
CA VAL A 184 -8.65 -12.63 13.63
C VAL A 184 -8.71 -13.22 15.04
N PHE A 185 -8.99 -14.51 15.15
CA PHE A 185 -8.99 -15.21 16.44
C PHE A 185 -7.60 -15.17 17.09
N ILE A 186 -6.54 -15.53 16.34
CA ILE A 186 -5.14 -15.46 16.80
C ILE A 186 -4.79 -14.04 17.26
N ARG A 187 -5.14 -13.01 16.46
CA ARG A 187 -4.89 -11.63 16.85
C ARG A 187 -5.58 -11.27 18.16
N ARG A 188 -6.84 -11.65 18.32
CA ARG A 188 -7.62 -11.31 19.54
C ARG A 188 -7.12 -12.02 20.78
N THR A 189 -6.76 -13.30 20.67
CA THR A 189 -6.36 -14.13 21.81
C THR A 189 -4.89 -13.99 22.15
N LEU A 190 -3.98 -14.14 21.18
CA LEU A 190 -2.53 -14.16 21.42
C LEU A 190 -1.89 -12.78 21.39
N LEU A 191 -2.41 -11.86 20.58
CA LEU A 191 -1.83 -10.51 20.43
C LEU A 191 -2.65 -9.43 21.14
N LEU A 192 -3.58 -9.79 22.02
CA LEU A 192 -4.43 -8.86 22.78
C LEU A 192 -5.06 -7.79 21.88
N ASN A 193 -5.46 -8.18 20.67
CA ASN A 193 -6.01 -7.32 19.61
C ASN A 193 -5.09 -6.18 19.13
N ARG A 194 -3.78 -6.26 19.36
CA ARG A 194 -2.82 -5.22 18.91
C ARG A 194 -2.64 -5.27 17.40
N ARG A 195 -3.21 -4.31 16.69
CA ARG A 195 -3.07 -4.13 15.23
C ARG A 195 -1.62 -3.86 14.82
N THR A 196 -0.87 -3.15 15.65
CA THR A 196 0.56 -2.85 15.45
C THR A 196 1.40 -4.06 15.06
N TYR A 197 1.01 -5.28 15.47
CA TYR A 197 1.72 -6.50 15.12
C TYR A 197 1.08 -7.26 13.97
N LEU A 198 -0.23 -7.17 13.81
CA LEU A 198 -0.97 -7.96 12.82
C LEU A 198 -2.21 -7.17 12.35
N CYS A 199 -2.02 -6.23 11.46
CA CYS A 199 -3.09 -5.62 10.70
C CYS A 199 -3.38 -6.50 9.48
N LEU A 200 -4.58 -7.06 9.43
CA LEU A 200 -5.04 -7.94 8.34
C LEU A 200 -5.71 -7.04 7.29
N ASN A 201 -4.89 -6.40 6.47
CA ASN A 201 -5.31 -5.34 5.56
C ASN A 201 -6.08 -5.90 4.36
N TYR A 202 -5.48 -6.84 3.62
CA TYR A 202 -6.06 -7.33 2.38
C TYR A 202 -6.00 -8.86 2.27
N PHE A 203 -7.01 -9.45 1.59
CA PHE A 203 -7.09 -10.89 1.36
C PHE A 203 -7.50 -11.18 -0.08
N VAL A 204 -6.76 -12.05 -0.74
CA VAL A 204 -7.07 -12.60 -2.06
C VAL A 204 -6.90 -14.11 -2.07
N THR A 205 -7.34 -14.73 -3.13
CA THR A 205 -7.11 -16.16 -3.39
C THR A 205 -6.15 -16.34 -4.56
N THR A 206 -5.48 -17.48 -4.64
CA THR A 206 -4.50 -17.75 -5.71
C THR A 206 -5.09 -17.76 -7.12
N ASP A 207 -6.40 -17.94 -7.25
CA ASP A 207 -7.14 -17.87 -8.51
C ASP A 207 -7.69 -16.46 -8.83
N ARG A 208 -7.57 -15.49 -7.89
CA ARG A 208 -8.05 -14.13 -8.03
C ARG A 208 -7.05 -13.14 -7.44
N LEU A 209 -5.93 -12.95 -8.13
CA LEU A 209 -4.85 -12.07 -7.73
C LEU A 209 -4.99 -10.64 -8.29
N ALA A 210 -5.86 -10.43 -9.28
CA ALA A 210 -6.08 -9.13 -9.88
C ALA A 210 -6.82 -8.19 -8.92
N ILE A 211 -6.35 -6.96 -8.83
CA ILE A 211 -7.02 -5.85 -8.12
C ILE A 211 -7.98 -5.19 -9.12
N GLU A 212 -9.26 -5.11 -8.73
CA GLU A 212 -10.31 -4.60 -9.63
C GLU A 212 -10.30 -3.07 -9.75
N GLU A 213 -9.91 -2.38 -8.70
CA GLU A 213 -9.85 -0.91 -8.68
C GLU A 213 -8.62 -0.42 -9.47
N ARG A 214 -8.87 0.26 -10.61
CA ARG A 214 -7.83 0.79 -11.50
C ARG A 214 -7.80 2.31 -11.43
N GLN A 215 -7.13 2.83 -10.42
CA GLN A 215 -6.91 4.26 -10.21
C GLN A 215 -5.47 4.49 -9.74
N ILE A 216 -4.98 5.71 -9.84
CA ILE A 216 -3.56 6.04 -9.56
C ILE A 216 -3.14 5.62 -8.15
N TYR A 217 -4.01 5.79 -7.16
CA TYR A 217 -3.75 5.37 -5.79
C TYR A 217 -3.61 3.84 -5.68
N ALA A 218 -4.56 3.10 -6.24
CA ALA A 218 -4.50 1.63 -6.26
C ALA A 218 -3.29 1.11 -7.05
N ALA A 219 -2.89 1.80 -8.13
CA ALA A 219 -1.67 1.50 -8.87
C ALA A 219 -0.42 1.66 -8.01
N CYS A 220 -0.32 2.77 -7.24
CA CYS A 220 0.79 3.02 -6.33
C CYS A 220 0.87 1.96 -5.23
N GLU A 221 -0.25 1.68 -4.56
CA GLU A 221 -0.32 0.65 -3.52
C GLU A 221 0.02 -0.74 -4.05
N THR A 222 -0.57 -1.14 -5.18
CA THR A 222 -0.31 -2.44 -5.81
C THR A 222 1.15 -2.57 -6.26
N ALA A 223 1.72 -1.51 -6.84
CA ALA A 223 3.12 -1.46 -7.23
C ALA A 223 4.08 -1.54 -6.04
N SER A 224 3.67 -1.11 -4.86
CA SER A 224 4.48 -1.09 -3.66
C SER A 224 4.47 -2.41 -2.90
N VAL A 225 3.49 -3.30 -3.11
CA VAL A 225 3.37 -4.60 -2.43
C VAL A 225 4.66 -5.40 -2.50
N ARG A 226 5.10 -5.96 -1.37
CA ARG A 226 6.36 -6.72 -1.27
C ARG A 226 6.18 -8.08 -0.63
N PRO A 227 6.83 -9.12 -1.17
CA PRO A 227 6.72 -10.47 -0.64
C PRO A 227 7.49 -10.63 0.68
N LEU A 228 6.86 -11.29 1.66
CA LEU A 228 7.52 -11.86 2.84
C LEU A 228 7.62 -13.37 2.75
N TYR A 229 6.62 -14.03 2.15
CA TYR A 229 6.58 -15.47 1.95
C TYR A 229 6.02 -15.79 0.57
N ASN A 230 6.67 -16.72 -0.14
CA ASN A 230 6.32 -17.25 -1.46
C ASN A 230 6.38 -16.19 -2.58
N GLU A 231 7.59 -15.86 -3.00
CA GLU A 231 7.87 -14.89 -4.06
C GLU A 231 7.28 -15.30 -5.43
N ALA A 232 7.10 -16.61 -5.70
CA ALA A 232 6.49 -17.07 -6.93
C ALA A 232 5.05 -16.57 -7.08
N ILE A 233 4.24 -16.64 -6.01
CA ILE A 233 2.88 -16.09 -6.03
C ILE A 233 2.90 -14.56 -6.13
N HIS A 234 3.92 -13.89 -5.60
CA HIS A 234 4.07 -12.45 -5.80
C HIS A 234 4.35 -12.11 -7.26
N ALA A 235 5.16 -12.91 -7.96
CA ALA A 235 5.37 -12.73 -9.40
C ALA A 235 4.06 -12.92 -10.19
N ASP A 236 3.24 -13.91 -9.80
CA ASP A 236 1.90 -14.11 -10.37
C ASP A 236 0.97 -12.93 -10.08
N PHE A 237 1.02 -12.39 -8.86
CA PHE A 237 0.29 -11.18 -8.47
C PHE A 237 0.66 -9.98 -9.34
N VAL A 238 1.95 -9.74 -9.58
CA VAL A 238 2.41 -8.64 -10.44
C VAL A 238 1.91 -8.84 -11.88
N ARG A 239 2.00 -10.06 -12.43
CA ARG A 239 1.47 -10.37 -13.77
C ARG A 239 -0.04 -10.15 -13.85
N SER A 240 -0.79 -10.56 -12.84
CA SER A 240 -2.25 -10.35 -12.80
C SER A 240 -2.64 -8.86 -12.70
N ASN A 241 -1.69 -7.98 -12.40
CA ASN A 241 -1.89 -6.54 -12.25
C ASN A 241 -1.02 -5.71 -13.20
N GLU A 242 -0.80 -6.20 -14.43
CA GLU A 242 -0.02 -5.50 -15.46
C GLU A 242 -0.59 -4.10 -15.80
N TRP A 243 -1.87 -3.86 -15.53
CA TRP A 243 -2.49 -2.54 -15.67
C TRP A 243 -1.78 -1.42 -14.88
N ILE A 244 -0.91 -1.75 -13.92
CA ILE A 244 -0.06 -0.77 -13.22
C ILE A 244 0.78 0.04 -14.21
N VAL A 245 1.21 -0.56 -15.33
CA VAL A 245 2.04 0.11 -16.33
C VAL A 245 1.29 1.21 -17.09
N ASP A 246 -0.04 1.21 -17.06
CA ASP A 246 -0.86 2.27 -17.65
C ASP A 246 -0.68 3.59 -16.87
N PHE A 247 -0.40 3.50 -15.55
CA PHE A 247 -0.12 4.63 -14.68
C PHE A 247 1.38 4.90 -14.50
N TYR A 248 2.17 3.82 -14.43
CA TYR A 248 3.62 3.86 -14.16
C TYR A 248 4.38 3.06 -15.21
N PRO A 249 4.59 3.60 -16.43
CA PRO A 249 5.18 2.86 -17.55
C PRO A 249 6.62 2.38 -17.32
N ASN A 250 7.31 2.92 -16.30
CA ASN A 250 8.66 2.53 -15.93
C ASN A 250 8.68 1.56 -14.74
N PHE A 251 7.50 1.09 -14.30
CA PHE A 251 7.40 0.13 -13.22
C PHE A 251 8.13 -1.16 -13.56
N THR A 252 8.97 -1.62 -12.66
CA THR A 252 9.58 -2.93 -12.71
C THR A 252 9.35 -3.62 -11.37
N ALA A 253 9.01 -4.91 -11.41
CA ALA A 253 8.80 -5.75 -10.23
C ALA A 253 10.11 -6.06 -9.49
N ALA A 254 10.94 -5.05 -9.24
CA ALA A 254 12.24 -5.25 -8.59
C ALA A 254 12.07 -5.56 -7.11
N THR A 255 12.27 -6.81 -6.75
CA THR A 255 12.21 -7.35 -5.38
C THR A 255 13.37 -6.92 -4.49
N LYS A 256 14.44 -6.33 -5.04
CA LYS A 256 15.72 -6.08 -4.35
C LYS A 256 15.78 -4.91 -3.36
N ARG A 257 14.69 -4.15 -3.14
CA ARG A 257 14.76 -2.87 -2.39
C ARG A 257 14.86 -2.99 -0.86
N THR A 258 14.57 -4.12 -0.25
CA THR A 258 14.54 -4.25 1.23
C THR A 258 15.79 -4.83 1.87
N GLY A 259 16.71 -5.39 1.09
CA GLY A 259 17.85 -6.12 1.65
C GLY A 259 17.48 -7.42 2.38
N TYR A 260 16.19 -7.81 2.38
CA TYR A 260 15.72 -9.03 3.00
C TYR A 260 15.10 -9.95 1.95
N ALA A 261 15.66 -11.16 1.79
CA ALA A 261 15.05 -12.19 0.96
C ALA A 261 13.71 -12.66 1.55
N PRO A 262 12.69 -12.92 0.71
CA PRO A 262 11.47 -13.57 1.14
C PRO A 262 11.74 -14.93 1.78
N ILE A 263 10.82 -15.39 2.64
CA ILE A 263 10.85 -16.75 3.17
C ILE A 263 10.50 -17.68 2.01
N GLU A 264 11.34 -18.68 1.79
CA GLU A 264 11.18 -19.61 0.67
C GLU A 264 9.86 -20.40 0.73
N LYS A 265 9.42 -20.84 -0.46
CA LYS A 265 8.26 -21.68 -0.64
C LYS A 265 8.48 -23.04 0.03
N GLY A 266 7.63 -23.38 0.98
CA GLY A 266 7.62 -24.70 1.61
C GLY A 266 6.38 -24.86 2.48
N ARG A 267 5.58 -25.92 2.23
CA ARG A 267 4.48 -26.29 3.13
C ARG A 267 5.07 -26.98 4.35
N SER A 268 4.82 -26.44 5.53
CA SER A 268 5.20 -27.10 6.76
C SER A 268 4.34 -28.34 7.03
N ILE A 269 4.87 -29.27 7.80
CA ILE A 269 4.10 -30.46 8.27
C ILE A 269 2.83 -30.01 9.00
N VAL A 270 2.93 -28.98 9.85
CA VAL A 270 1.79 -28.41 10.59
C VAL A 270 0.69 -27.92 9.62
N GLN A 271 1.07 -27.25 8.54
CA GLN A 271 0.14 -26.77 7.51
C GLN A 271 -0.56 -27.95 6.82
N ARG A 272 0.19 -28.99 6.43
CA ARG A 272 -0.38 -30.19 5.79
C ARG A 272 -1.35 -30.94 6.69
N LEU A 273 -0.98 -31.14 7.96
CA LEU A 273 -1.84 -31.78 8.96
C LEU A 273 -3.11 -30.98 9.21
N GLY A 274 -3.00 -29.66 9.39
CA GLY A 274 -4.16 -28.79 9.58
C GLY A 274 -5.08 -28.77 8.35
N GLU A 275 -4.54 -28.86 7.13
CA GLU A 275 -5.32 -28.94 5.88
C GLU A 275 -6.05 -30.29 5.75
N SER A 276 -5.46 -31.40 6.23
CA SER A 276 -6.08 -32.73 6.19
C SER A 276 -7.26 -32.87 7.15
N LEU A 277 -7.26 -32.08 8.24
CA LEU A 277 -8.34 -32.11 9.24
C LEU A 277 -9.59 -31.32 8.78
N VAL A 278 -9.48 -30.47 7.77
CA VAL A 278 -10.60 -29.65 7.29
C VAL A 278 -11.26 -30.28 6.06
N PRO A 279 -12.52 -30.77 6.16
CA PRO A 279 -13.21 -31.40 5.04
C PRO A 279 -13.28 -30.51 3.80
N ARG A 280 -13.08 -31.09 2.61
CA ARG A 280 -13.20 -30.37 1.33
C ARG A 280 -14.58 -29.75 1.12
N ARG A 281 -15.64 -30.34 1.70
CA ARG A 281 -17.03 -29.87 1.56
C ARG A 281 -17.33 -28.53 2.24
N LEU A 282 -16.53 -28.06 3.20
CA LEU A 282 -16.65 -26.72 3.79
C LEU A 282 -16.14 -25.60 2.84
N ALA A 283 -15.69 -25.96 1.64
CA ALA A 283 -15.24 -25.02 0.61
C ALA A 283 -16.37 -24.42 -0.24
N GLY A 284 -17.62 -24.88 -0.07
CA GLY A 284 -18.75 -24.61 -0.97
C GLY A 284 -19.49 -23.28 -0.76
N GLY A 285 -18.91 -22.30 -0.11
CA GLY A 285 -19.41 -20.91 -0.16
C GLY A 285 -19.07 -20.30 -1.53
N CYS A 286 -19.92 -20.56 -2.53
CA CYS A 286 -19.83 -19.91 -3.84
C CYS A 286 -19.87 -18.39 -3.63
N MET A 287 -18.76 -17.70 -3.91
CA MET A 287 -18.82 -16.24 -4.04
C MET A 287 -19.68 -15.91 -5.25
N PRO A 288 -20.73 -15.09 -5.14
CA PRO A 288 -21.45 -14.61 -6.30
C PRO A 288 -20.46 -13.88 -7.22
N ARG A 289 -20.54 -14.17 -8.52
CA ARG A 289 -19.79 -13.46 -9.57
C ARG A 289 -20.14 -11.98 -9.43
N GLY A 290 -19.16 -11.12 -9.17
CA GLY A 290 -19.34 -9.66 -9.09
C GLY A 290 -19.21 -9.04 -7.70
N CYS A 291 -18.59 -9.72 -6.73
CA CYS A 291 -18.31 -9.13 -5.42
C CYS A 291 -17.03 -8.33 -5.45
N GLY A 292 -17.10 -7.12 -6.02
CA GLY A 292 -16.07 -6.09 -5.85
C GLY A 292 -15.97 -5.67 -4.38
N SER A 293 -14.80 -5.24 -3.99
CA SER A 293 -14.35 -4.97 -2.62
C SER A 293 -15.27 -4.10 -1.73
N ARG A 294 -16.22 -3.37 -2.30
CA ARG A 294 -17.14 -2.49 -1.56
C ARG A 294 -18.37 -3.18 -0.95
N ARG A 295 -18.75 -4.38 -1.35
CA ARG A 295 -20.00 -5.03 -0.88
C ARG A 295 -19.81 -6.06 0.24
N PHE A 296 -18.60 -6.24 0.75
CA PHE A 296 -18.31 -7.30 1.72
C PHE A 296 -18.06 -6.84 3.16
N TRP A 297 -18.39 -5.60 3.48
CA TRP A 297 -18.48 -5.18 4.88
C TRP A 297 -19.84 -5.57 5.42
N PRO A 298 -19.92 -6.45 6.41
CA PRO A 298 -21.19 -6.72 7.05
C PRO A 298 -21.72 -5.42 7.68
N PRO A 299 -23.06 -5.19 7.69
CA PRO A 299 -23.65 -3.93 8.16
C PRO A 299 -23.29 -3.52 9.58
N TRP A 300 -22.85 -4.48 10.40
CA TRP A 300 -22.48 -4.30 11.79
C TRP A 300 -20.96 -4.08 12.03
N TRP A 301 -20.15 -4.06 10.96
CA TRP A 301 -18.73 -3.76 11.10
C TRP A 301 -18.52 -2.26 10.93
N PRO A 302 -17.84 -1.55 11.88
CA PRO A 302 -17.55 -0.14 11.74
C PRO A 302 -16.73 0.08 10.45
N ARG A 303 -17.28 0.87 9.53
CA ARG A 303 -16.56 1.29 8.33
C ARG A 303 -15.35 2.11 8.80
N PRO A 304 -14.13 1.83 8.35
CA PRO A 304 -13.04 2.75 8.58
C PRO A 304 -13.42 4.09 7.92
N PRO A 305 -13.11 5.22 8.56
CA PRO A 305 -13.27 6.51 7.92
C PRO A 305 -12.49 6.50 6.61
N SER A 306 -13.04 7.11 5.57
CA SER A 306 -12.48 7.19 4.21
C SER A 306 -11.10 7.88 4.12
N THR A 307 -10.53 8.28 5.24
CA THR A 307 -9.27 9.01 5.38
C THR A 307 -8.12 8.17 5.94
N LEU A 308 -8.30 6.86 6.17
CA LEU A 308 -7.27 5.99 6.76
C LEU A 308 -6.81 4.89 5.78
N TRP A 309 -6.36 5.33 4.61
CA TRP A 309 -5.47 4.57 3.75
C TRP A 309 -4.16 5.36 3.60
N CYS A 310 -3.37 5.36 4.64
CA CYS A 310 -1.97 5.79 4.60
C CYS A 310 -1.12 4.67 5.17
#